data_49c78918ef069907d3e7642c09703f5b
#
_entry.id   49c78918ef069907d3e7642c09703f5b
#
_cell.length_a   1.000
_cell.length_b   1.000
_cell.length_c   1.000
_cell.angle_alpha   90.00
_cell.angle_beta   90.00
_cell.angle_gamma   90.00
#
_symmetry.space_group_name_H-M   'P 1'
#
loop_
_entity.id
_entity.type
_entity.pdbx_description
1 polymer ?
#
loop_
_entity_poly.entity_id
_entity_poly.type
_entity_poly.pdbx_seq_one_letter_code
_entity_poly.pdbx_strand_id
1 'polypeptide(L)'
;MPGQPTAIGAIADTNPDARREYGDFFSVGEEHRYADYREMLDQERPDFVDVCSWHQQHAEMVIAAAARRPKAIICQKPMAVDLGEADAMLTACERNGVKLIIAFQRPHHATWLKARDLIRQGVIGKITQIQLDDGGNILNTNSHNIRLALFLMDEPQAEWVLGAVERTTDQVERGLPAEDACMGLVGCDNGATILIQGNLVRGLGQGCRVIGTEGIMEFDTTHHPDDMIPSDAPMYTPEIPSARYNYEIGVVRYLNSSSNGWQTVDAPWHDCWSHQCQEAIDWIEGRIDKPISGADRARAVQEIMMALFESARKRQRIYH
;
A
#
# COMPACT_ATOMS: atom_id res chain seq x y z
N MET A 1 -9.25 26.02 -3.24
CA MET A 1 -10.50 25.79 -2.48
C MET A 1 -10.34 24.48 -1.76
N PRO A 2 -10.68 24.33 -0.48
CA PRO A 2 -10.80 23.04 0.15
C PRO A 2 -11.82 22.24 -0.66
N GLY A 3 -11.54 20.96 -0.92
CA GLY A 3 -12.27 20.12 -1.85
C GLY A 3 -13.76 20.11 -1.66
N GLN A 4 -14.48 19.84 -2.72
CA GLN A 4 -15.90 19.54 -2.66
C GLN A 4 -16.12 18.40 -1.66
N PRO A 5 -17.10 18.47 -0.76
CA PRO A 5 -17.34 17.40 0.20
C PRO A 5 -17.66 16.11 -0.57
N THR A 6 -16.87 15.07 -0.37
CA THR A 6 -17.20 13.73 -0.81
C THR A 6 -18.14 13.11 0.22
N ALA A 7 -19.18 12.43 -0.25
CA ALA A 7 -20.09 11.68 0.61
C ALA A 7 -20.12 10.23 0.19
N ILE A 8 -20.23 9.32 1.15
CA ILE A 8 -20.53 7.92 0.89
C ILE A 8 -22.04 7.85 0.61
N GLY A 9 -22.38 7.71 -0.67
CA GLY A 9 -23.78 7.70 -1.13
C GLY A 9 -24.42 6.32 -1.06
N ALA A 10 -23.63 5.25 -1.20
CA ALA A 10 -24.11 3.88 -1.17
C ALA A 10 -23.04 2.92 -0.67
N ILE A 11 -23.46 1.76 -0.19
CA ILE A 11 -22.59 0.66 0.23
C ILE A 11 -23.08 -0.67 -0.32
N ALA A 12 -22.16 -1.60 -0.57
CA ALA A 12 -22.48 -2.97 -0.92
C ALA A 12 -21.61 -3.95 -0.12
N ASP A 13 -22.25 -4.93 0.52
CA ASP A 13 -21.59 -6.04 1.19
C ASP A 13 -22.52 -7.25 1.19
N THR A 14 -21.99 -8.45 1.00
CA THR A 14 -22.79 -9.70 1.09
C THR A 14 -23.23 -10.02 2.50
N ASN A 15 -22.49 -9.55 3.52
CA ASN A 15 -22.85 -9.72 4.93
C ASN A 15 -23.90 -8.66 5.37
N PRO A 16 -25.11 -9.06 5.76
CA PRO A 16 -26.15 -8.11 6.17
C PRO A 16 -25.80 -7.32 7.44
N ASP A 17 -25.00 -7.88 8.35
CA ASP A 17 -24.59 -7.18 9.56
C ASP A 17 -23.58 -6.09 9.25
N ALA A 18 -22.60 -6.36 8.37
CA ALA A 18 -21.67 -5.35 7.89
C ALA A 18 -22.40 -4.21 7.14
N ARG A 19 -23.37 -4.54 6.26
CA ARG A 19 -24.19 -3.51 5.58
C ARG A 19 -24.93 -2.61 6.57
N ARG A 20 -25.50 -3.19 7.62
CA ARG A 20 -26.18 -2.41 8.65
C ARG A 20 -25.20 -1.52 9.41
N GLU A 21 -24.13 -2.11 9.94
CA GLU A 21 -23.13 -1.41 10.75
C GLU A 21 -22.49 -0.23 10.00
N TYR A 22 -21.96 -0.49 8.81
CA TYR A 22 -21.34 0.58 8.01
C TYR A 22 -22.36 1.56 7.44
N GLY A 23 -23.56 1.09 7.07
CA GLY A 23 -24.63 1.96 6.64
C GLY A 23 -25.04 2.96 7.71
N ASP A 24 -25.19 2.51 8.95
CA ASP A 24 -25.52 3.36 10.09
C ASP A 24 -24.35 4.30 10.42
N PHE A 25 -23.13 3.79 10.44
CA PHE A 25 -21.93 4.58 10.72
C PHE A 25 -21.74 5.75 9.74
N PHE A 26 -21.92 5.49 8.45
CA PHE A 26 -21.77 6.49 7.40
C PHE A 26 -23.08 7.24 7.08
N SER A 27 -24.16 6.98 7.81
CA SER A 27 -25.49 7.58 7.60
C SER A 27 -26.04 7.35 6.18
N VAL A 28 -25.77 6.17 5.60
CA VAL A 28 -26.32 5.76 4.30
C VAL A 28 -27.73 5.22 4.50
N GLY A 29 -28.71 5.72 3.76
CA GLY A 29 -30.10 5.24 3.80
C GLY A 29 -30.23 3.77 3.46
N GLU A 30 -31.23 3.06 4.01
CA GLU A 30 -31.40 1.62 3.76
C GLU A 30 -31.60 1.30 2.27
N GLU A 31 -32.24 2.21 1.52
CA GLU A 31 -32.47 2.12 0.08
C GLU A 31 -31.18 2.17 -0.76
N HIS A 32 -30.07 2.63 -0.17
CA HIS A 32 -28.74 2.70 -0.79
C HIS A 32 -27.77 1.65 -0.25
N ARG A 33 -28.28 0.58 0.39
CA ARG A 33 -27.50 -0.52 0.96
C ARG A 33 -27.77 -1.81 0.19
N TYR A 34 -26.80 -2.29 -0.55
CA TYR A 34 -26.93 -3.39 -1.50
C TYR A 34 -26.27 -4.68 -1.02
N ALA A 35 -26.84 -5.83 -1.37
CA ALA A 35 -26.19 -7.13 -1.19
C ALA A 35 -25.26 -7.47 -2.36
N ASP A 36 -25.55 -6.94 -3.53
CA ASP A 36 -24.76 -7.11 -4.76
C ASP A 36 -24.19 -5.75 -5.21
N TYR A 37 -22.87 -5.65 -5.29
CA TYR A 37 -22.19 -4.43 -5.73
C TYR A 37 -22.50 -4.06 -7.17
N ARG A 38 -22.87 -5.03 -8.03
CA ARG A 38 -23.25 -4.74 -9.43
C ARG A 38 -24.55 -3.99 -9.49
N GLU A 39 -25.50 -4.41 -8.66
CA GLU A 39 -26.78 -3.71 -8.52
C GLU A 39 -26.56 -2.28 -8.04
N MET A 40 -25.74 -2.10 -7.00
CA MET A 40 -25.34 -0.76 -6.51
C MET A 40 -24.73 0.08 -7.64
N LEU A 41 -23.77 -0.46 -8.38
CA LEU A 41 -23.11 0.28 -9.46
C LEU A 41 -24.08 0.68 -10.58
N ASP A 42 -25.06 -0.16 -10.91
CA ASP A 42 -26.05 0.08 -11.96
C ASP A 42 -27.10 1.11 -11.54
N GLN A 43 -27.52 1.12 -10.28
CA GLN A 43 -28.54 2.03 -9.77
C GLN A 43 -27.96 3.39 -9.36
N GLU A 44 -26.84 3.40 -8.64
CA GLU A 44 -26.28 4.61 -8.05
C GLU A 44 -25.36 5.39 -9.00
N ARG A 45 -24.70 4.70 -9.93
CA ARG A 45 -23.72 5.29 -10.87
C ARG A 45 -22.77 6.26 -10.19
N PRO A 46 -22.02 5.81 -9.19
CA PRO A 46 -21.18 6.68 -8.38
C PRO A 46 -20.06 7.31 -9.22
N ASP A 47 -19.69 8.54 -8.87
CA ASP A 47 -18.52 9.21 -9.45
C ASP A 47 -17.22 8.53 -9.04
N PHE A 48 -17.21 7.89 -7.87
CA PHE A 48 -16.05 7.29 -7.24
C PHE A 48 -16.43 5.94 -6.61
N VAL A 49 -15.61 4.93 -6.81
CA VAL A 49 -15.82 3.59 -6.26
C VAL A 49 -14.63 3.22 -5.38
N ASP A 50 -14.90 2.76 -4.16
CA ASP A 50 -13.90 2.17 -3.28
C ASP A 50 -14.13 0.66 -3.18
N VAL A 51 -13.12 -0.15 -3.56
CA VAL A 51 -13.15 -1.62 -3.53
C VAL A 51 -12.36 -2.10 -2.33
N CYS A 52 -13.09 -2.48 -1.27
CA CYS A 52 -12.55 -2.91 0.03
C CYS A 52 -12.69 -4.43 0.28
N SER A 53 -12.86 -5.21 -0.76
CA SER A 53 -13.04 -6.67 -0.67
C SER A 53 -11.73 -7.42 -0.37
N TRP A 54 -11.79 -8.74 -0.40
CA TRP A 54 -10.60 -9.58 -0.29
C TRP A 54 -9.88 -9.68 -1.65
N HIS A 55 -8.60 -9.98 -1.59
CA HIS A 55 -7.64 -9.94 -2.71
C HIS A 55 -8.13 -10.62 -3.98
N GLN A 56 -8.80 -11.79 -3.84
CA GLN A 56 -9.30 -12.59 -4.96
C GLN A 56 -10.46 -11.94 -5.72
N GLN A 57 -11.10 -10.94 -5.13
CA GLN A 57 -12.27 -10.25 -5.70
C GLN A 57 -11.91 -8.92 -6.36
N HIS A 58 -10.70 -8.40 -6.11
CA HIS A 58 -10.30 -7.08 -6.58
C HIS A 58 -10.44 -6.94 -8.08
N ALA A 59 -9.88 -7.87 -8.85
CA ALA A 59 -9.89 -7.79 -10.31
C ALA A 59 -11.33 -7.79 -10.87
N GLU A 60 -12.16 -8.72 -10.43
CA GLU A 60 -13.55 -8.80 -10.87
C GLU A 60 -14.32 -7.52 -10.57
N MET A 61 -14.19 -7.01 -9.33
CA MET A 61 -14.92 -5.82 -8.91
C MET A 61 -14.44 -4.55 -9.60
N VAL A 62 -13.12 -4.39 -9.76
CA VAL A 62 -12.55 -3.24 -10.49
C VAL A 62 -12.96 -3.25 -11.96
N ILE A 63 -12.90 -4.41 -12.63
CA ILE A 63 -13.32 -4.54 -14.03
C ILE A 63 -14.82 -4.24 -14.19
N ALA A 64 -15.65 -4.74 -13.28
CA ALA A 64 -17.09 -4.48 -13.29
C ALA A 64 -17.40 -2.99 -13.02
N ALA A 65 -16.69 -2.35 -12.10
CA ALA A 65 -16.82 -0.93 -11.81
C ALA A 65 -16.35 -0.08 -13.00
N ALA A 66 -15.19 -0.41 -13.60
CA ALA A 66 -14.65 0.31 -14.74
C ALA A 66 -15.61 0.33 -15.94
N ALA A 67 -16.36 -0.76 -16.15
CA ALA A 67 -17.38 -0.84 -17.21
C ALA A 67 -18.54 0.19 -17.04
N ARG A 68 -18.78 0.69 -15.80
CA ARG A 68 -19.76 1.73 -15.48
C ARG A 68 -19.19 3.15 -15.53
N ARG A 69 -17.88 3.26 -15.79
CA ARG A 69 -17.19 4.52 -16.04
C ARG A 69 -17.29 5.55 -14.91
N PRO A 70 -17.03 5.19 -13.65
CA PRO A 70 -16.79 6.19 -12.62
C PRO A 70 -15.57 7.06 -13.00
N LYS A 71 -15.40 8.21 -12.39
CA LYS A 71 -14.22 9.05 -12.62
C LYS A 71 -12.94 8.38 -12.12
N ALA A 72 -13.05 7.67 -10.97
CA ALA A 72 -11.95 6.89 -10.41
C ALA A 72 -12.45 5.71 -9.58
N ILE A 73 -11.52 4.75 -9.43
CA ILE A 73 -11.65 3.60 -8.53
C ILE A 73 -10.43 3.61 -7.60
N ILE A 74 -10.66 3.53 -6.29
CA ILE A 74 -9.65 3.09 -5.33
C ILE A 74 -9.89 1.61 -5.06
N CYS A 75 -8.83 0.81 -5.12
CA CYS A 75 -8.89 -0.60 -4.77
C CYS A 75 -7.87 -0.89 -3.66
N GLN A 76 -8.26 -1.70 -2.69
CA GLN A 76 -7.37 -2.12 -1.62
C GLN A 76 -6.16 -2.89 -2.17
N LYS A 77 -5.10 -2.88 -1.38
CA LYS A 77 -3.86 -3.64 -1.65
C LYS A 77 -3.96 -5.10 -1.13
N PRO A 78 -3.21 -6.05 -1.68
CA PRO A 78 -2.44 -5.96 -2.92
C PRO A 78 -3.36 -5.74 -4.12
N MET A 79 -2.82 -5.24 -5.23
CA MET A 79 -3.61 -4.92 -6.42
C MET A 79 -4.43 -6.12 -6.90
N ALA A 80 -3.81 -7.29 -6.98
CA ALA A 80 -4.39 -8.52 -7.48
C ALA A 80 -3.68 -9.74 -6.86
N VAL A 81 -4.11 -10.95 -7.19
CA VAL A 81 -3.44 -12.18 -6.77
C VAL A 81 -2.40 -12.67 -7.79
N ASP A 82 -2.47 -12.20 -9.03
CA ASP A 82 -1.48 -12.46 -10.07
C ASP A 82 -1.32 -11.29 -11.05
N LEU A 83 -0.36 -11.40 -11.98
CA LEU A 83 -0.10 -10.34 -12.98
C LEU A 83 -1.19 -10.25 -14.05
N GLY A 84 -1.81 -11.36 -14.40
CA GLY A 84 -2.87 -11.38 -15.41
C GLY A 84 -4.09 -10.58 -14.96
N GLU A 85 -4.46 -10.73 -13.68
CA GLU A 85 -5.52 -9.94 -13.06
C GLU A 85 -5.13 -8.46 -12.98
N ALA A 86 -3.90 -8.14 -12.56
CA ALA A 86 -3.41 -6.76 -12.50
C ALA A 86 -3.46 -6.08 -13.88
N ASP A 87 -2.99 -6.76 -14.93
CA ASP A 87 -3.01 -6.25 -16.31
C ASP A 87 -4.44 -6.11 -16.84
N ALA A 88 -5.36 -7.02 -16.48
CA ALA A 88 -6.77 -6.91 -16.82
C ALA A 88 -7.45 -5.70 -16.16
N MET A 89 -7.14 -5.42 -14.92
CA MET A 89 -7.63 -4.23 -14.19
C MET A 89 -7.16 -2.93 -14.88
N LEU A 90 -5.87 -2.83 -15.19
CA LEU A 90 -5.30 -1.67 -15.90
C LEU A 90 -5.97 -1.48 -17.26
N THR A 91 -6.05 -2.55 -18.05
CA THR A 91 -6.67 -2.54 -19.38
C THR A 91 -8.14 -2.11 -19.32
N ALA A 92 -8.90 -2.62 -18.35
CA ALA A 92 -10.32 -2.27 -18.19
C ALA A 92 -10.49 -0.79 -17.83
N CYS A 93 -9.68 -0.28 -16.92
CA CYS A 93 -9.73 1.12 -16.52
C CYS A 93 -9.30 2.06 -17.67
N GLU A 94 -8.20 1.75 -18.36
CA GLU A 94 -7.72 2.52 -19.51
C GLU A 94 -8.75 2.60 -20.63
N ARG A 95 -9.34 1.46 -21.05
CA ARG A 95 -10.36 1.41 -22.10
C ARG A 95 -11.60 2.21 -21.79
N ASN A 96 -11.94 2.37 -20.51
CA ASN A 96 -13.12 3.10 -20.06
C ASN A 96 -12.81 4.54 -19.61
N GLY A 97 -11.55 4.97 -19.65
CA GLY A 97 -11.14 6.32 -19.21
C GLY A 97 -11.25 6.51 -17.69
N VAL A 98 -11.14 5.43 -16.91
CA VAL A 98 -11.27 5.43 -15.44
C VAL A 98 -9.88 5.48 -14.81
N LYS A 99 -9.71 6.32 -13.81
CA LYS A 99 -8.47 6.42 -13.04
C LYS A 99 -8.46 5.33 -11.96
N LEU A 100 -7.40 4.49 -11.92
CA LEU A 100 -7.26 3.43 -10.94
C LEU A 100 -6.13 3.75 -9.95
N ILE A 101 -6.47 3.71 -8.68
CA ILE A 101 -5.55 3.91 -7.55
C ILE A 101 -5.58 2.64 -6.71
N ILE A 102 -4.40 2.20 -6.25
CA ILE A 102 -4.30 1.11 -5.29
C ILE A 102 -3.93 1.67 -3.93
N ALA A 103 -4.65 1.27 -2.89
CA ALA A 103 -4.60 1.85 -1.55
C ALA A 103 -3.29 1.51 -0.81
N PHE A 104 -2.17 2.03 -1.31
CA PHE A 104 -0.89 2.04 -0.62
C PHE A 104 -0.73 3.35 0.16
N GLN A 105 -1.28 3.43 1.35
CA GLN A 105 -1.30 4.65 2.15
C GLN A 105 0.08 5.04 2.73
N ARG A 106 0.98 4.08 2.98
CA ARG A 106 2.27 4.34 3.63
C ARG A 106 3.11 5.45 2.98
N PRO A 107 3.28 5.53 1.66
CA PRO A 107 4.01 6.62 1.02
C PRO A 107 3.45 8.02 1.28
N HIS A 108 2.17 8.12 1.68
CA HIS A 108 1.54 9.40 2.03
C HIS A 108 1.79 9.82 3.48
N HIS A 109 2.45 9.01 4.29
CA HIS A 109 2.76 9.32 5.67
C HIS A 109 3.85 10.39 5.77
N ALA A 110 3.71 11.31 6.73
CA ALA A 110 4.63 12.44 6.89
C ALA A 110 6.10 11.99 7.01
N THR A 111 6.34 10.90 7.74
CA THR A 111 7.67 10.32 7.92
C THR A 111 8.31 9.91 6.61
N TRP A 112 7.57 9.21 5.74
CA TRP A 112 8.09 8.73 4.46
C TRP A 112 8.26 9.84 3.43
N LEU A 113 7.35 10.81 3.41
CA LEU A 113 7.50 12.02 2.60
C LEU A 113 8.75 12.79 3.01
N LYS A 114 8.95 12.97 4.31
CA LYS A 114 10.14 13.65 4.85
C LYS A 114 11.43 12.90 4.55
N ALA A 115 11.42 11.57 4.69
CA ALA A 115 12.55 10.72 4.33
C ALA A 115 12.93 10.86 2.86
N ARG A 116 11.96 10.80 1.96
CA ARG A 116 12.18 10.98 0.53
C ARG A 116 12.77 12.36 0.21
N ASP A 117 12.29 13.41 0.87
CA ASP A 117 12.83 14.75 0.70
C ASP A 117 14.29 14.84 1.15
N LEU A 118 14.66 14.26 2.28
CA LEU A 118 16.03 14.19 2.76
C LEU A 118 16.95 13.39 1.81
N ILE A 119 16.46 12.27 1.29
CA ILE A 119 17.17 11.47 0.29
C ILE A 119 17.43 12.29 -0.97
N ARG A 120 16.43 13.00 -1.48
CA ARG A 120 16.56 13.89 -2.65
C ARG A 120 17.49 15.06 -2.42
N GLN A 121 17.61 15.54 -1.19
CA GLN A 121 18.60 16.54 -0.78
C GLN A 121 20.03 15.97 -0.70
N GLY A 122 20.20 14.64 -0.88
CA GLY A 122 21.50 14.00 -0.88
C GLY A 122 22.09 13.73 0.50
N VAL A 123 21.26 13.74 1.57
CA VAL A 123 21.73 13.61 2.96
C VAL A 123 22.53 12.32 3.21
N ILE A 124 22.23 11.24 2.48
CA ILE A 124 22.95 9.96 2.54
C ILE A 124 23.69 9.62 1.23
N GLY A 125 23.78 10.56 0.30
CA GLY A 125 24.30 10.32 -1.04
C GLY A 125 23.32 9.48 -1.88
N LYS A 126 23.84 8.72 -2.85
CA LYS A 126 23.06 7.86 -3.73
C LYS A 126 22.68 6.56 -3.01
N ILE A 127 21.42 6.16 -3.07
CA ILE A 127 20.97 4.89 -2.48
C ILE A 127 21.67 3.72 -3.17
N THR A 128 22.19 2.78 -2.37
CA THR A 128 22.77 1.52 -2.81
C THR A 128 21.95 0.32 -2.41
N GLN A 129 21.28 0.40 -1.25
CA GLN A 129 20.41 -0.68 -0.78
C GLN A 129 19.31 -0.13 0.13
N ILE A 130 18.11 -0.73 0.04
CA ILE A 130 17.06 -0.61 1.05
C ILE A 130 16.84 -1.98 1.68
N GLN A 131 16.85 -2.05 3.00
CA GLN A 131 16.56 -3.24 3.79
C GLN A 131 15.19 -3.06 4.44
N LEU A 132 14.33 -4.05 4.22
CA LEU A 132 12.95 -4.07 4.71
C LEU A 132 12.79 -5.30 5.59
N ASP A 133 12.41 -5.08 6.83
CA ASP A 133 12.19 -6.13 7.82
C ASP A 133 10.77 -6.02 8.37
N ASP A 134 9.96 -7.05 8.18
CA ASP A 134 8.56 -7.03 8.57
C ASP A 134 8.07 -8.40 9.04
N GLY A 135 7.14 -8.39 9.98
CA GLY A 135 6.49 -9.59 10.51
C GLY A 135 5.37 -10.16 9.64
N GLY A 136 5.37 -9.95 8.32
CA GLY A 136 4.27 -10.37 7.45
C GLY A 136 4.66 -11.11 6.18
N ASN A 137 3.67 -11.63 5.49
CA ASN A 137 3.83 -12.35 4.22
C ASN A 137 4.03 -11.42 3.02
N ILE A 138 4.37 -11.99 1.85
CA ILE A 138 4.68 -11.24 0.63
C ILE A 138 3.46 -10.42 0.17
N LEU A 139 2.30 -11.06 0.03
CA LEU A 139 1.13 -10.41 -0.57
C LEU A 139 0.54 -9.32 0.32
N ASN A 140 0.39 -9.59 1.61
CA ASN A 140 -0.30 -8.65 2.48
C ASN A 140 0.62 -7.53 2.99
N THR A 141 1.69 -7.88 3.69
CA THR A 141 2.51 -6.91 4.40
C THR A 141 3.66 -6.39 3.55
N ASN A 142 4.41 -7.31 2.90
CA ASN A 142 5.56 -6.92 2.09
C ASN A 142 5.19 -6.18 0.81
N SER A 143 3.94 -6.25 0.34
CA SER A 143 3.45 -5.36 -0.73
C SER A 143 3.59 -3.88 -0.37
N HIS A 144 3.29 -3.50 0.88
CA HIS A 144 3.53 -2.14 1.37
C HIS A 144 5.01 -1.77 1.40
N ASN A 145 5.84 -2.69 1.86
CA ASN A 145 7.29 -2.46 2.00
C ASN A 145 7.96 -2.30 0.63
N ILE A 146 7.64 -3.19 -0.32
CA ILE A 146 8.13 -3.06 -1.71
C ILE A 146 7.69 -1.73 -2.31
N ARG A 147 6.42 -1.35 -2.15
CA ARG A 147 5.91 -0.05 -2.62
C ARG A 147 6.69 1.11 -2.02
N LEU A 148 6.99 1.03 -0.73
CA LEU A 148 7.72 2.06 -0.02
C LEU A 148 9.17 2.17 -0.49
N ALA A 149 9.85 1.05 -0.72
CA ALA A 149 11.22 1.05 -1.25
C ALA A 149 11.28 1.69 -2.65
N LEU A 150 10.36 1.33 -3.55
CA LEU A 150 10.28 1.95 -4.88
C LEU A 150 10.01 3.45 -4.78
N PHE A 151 9.11 3.88 -3.89
CA PHE A 151 8.82 5.29 -3.63
C PHE A 151 10.04 6.08 -3.16
N LEU A 152 10.83 5.54 -2.23
CA LEU A 152 12.02 6.20 -1.71
C LEU A 152 13.14 6.33 -2.75
N MET A 153 13.17 5.44 -3.75
CA MET A 153 14.16 5.42 -4.84
C MET A 153 13.70 6.14 -6.11
N ASP A 154 12.58 6.88 -6.07
CA ASP A 154 11.98 7.54 -7.23
C ASP A 154 11.54 6.58 -8.36
N GLU A 155 10.99 5.43 -7.98
CA GLU A 155 10.32 4.47 -8.86
C GLU A 155 11.24 3.77 -9.90
N PRO A 156 12.37 3.17 -9.49
CA PRO A 156 13.19 2.39 -10.42
C PRO A 156 12.46 1.13 -10.86
N GLN A 157 12.89 0.57 -11.98
CA GLN A 157 12.40 -0.73 -12.45
C GLN A 157 13.22 -1.88 -11.85
N ALA A 158 12.56 -2.97 -11.51
CA ALA A 158 13.24 -4.18 -11.12
C ALA A 158 13.81 -4.88 -12.37
N GLU A 159 15.11 -5.18 -12.36
CA GLU A 159 15.75 -5.91 -13.44
C GLU A 159 15.82 -7.41 -13.16
N TRP A 160 15.93 -7.78 -11.87
CA TRP A 160 16.00 -9.17 -11.46
C TRP A 160 15.55 -9.33 -10.01
N VAL A 161 15.06 -10.54 -9.71
CA VAL A 161 14.58 -10.93 -8.38
C VAL A 161 15.13 -12.30 -8.02
N LEU A 162 15.59 -12.43 -6.77
CA LEU A 162 15.94 -13.70 -6.13
C LEU A 162 15.08 -13.84 -4.87
N GLY A 163 14.36 -14.95 -4.72
CA GLY A 163 13.46 -15.19 -3.61
C GLY A 163 13.56 -16.56 -3.00
N ALA A 164 13.26 -16.64 -1.71
CA ALA A 164 13.05 -17.87 -0.98
C ALA A 164 11.81 -17.73 -0.10
N VAL A 165 10.99 -18.76 -0.03
CA VAL A 165 9.80 -18.83 0.84
C VAL A 165 9.83 -20.14 1.62
N GLU A 166 9.40 -20.08 2.85
CA GLU A 166 9.19 -21.24 3.71
C GLU A 166 7.69 -21.46 3.91
N ARG A 167 7.23 -22.70 3.72
CA ARG A 167 5.86 -23.15 3.96
C ARG A 167 5.92 -24.47 4.68
N THR A 168 5.92 -24.41 6.00
CA THR A 168 5.95 -25.57 6.90
C THR A 168 4.59 -25.81 7.56
N THR A 169 3.70 -24.81 7.48
CA THR A 169 2.33 -24.87 8.00
C THR A 169 1.31 -24.64 6.87
N ASP A 170 0.05 -25.01 7.14
CA ASP A 170 -1.09 -24.78 6.24
C ASP A 170 -1.77 -23.45 6.55
N GLN A 171 -0.99 -22.42 6.90
CA GLN A 171 -1.60 -21.12 7.20
C GLN A 171 -2.24 -20.49 5.97
N VAL A 172 -3.37 -19.85 6.24
CA VAL A 172 -4.18 -19.16 5.25
C VAL A 172 -4.40 -17.73 5.74
N GLU A 173 -4.17 -16.77 4.87
CA GLU A 173 -4.49 -15.36 5.14
C GLU A 173 -5.47 -14.86 4.09
N ARG A 174 -6.62 -14.35 4.53
CA ARG A 174 -7.69 -13.83 3.67
C ARG A 174 -8.07 -14.78 2.53
N GLY A 175 -8.14 -16.08 2.84
CA GLY A 175 -8.53 -17.12 1.90
C GLY A 175 -7.43 -17.59 0.94
N LEU A 176 -6.20 -17.09 1.05
CA LEU A 176 -5.05 -17.53 0.24
C LEU A 176 -4.01 -18.25 1.11
N PRO A 177 -3.37 -19.31 0.59
CA PRO A 177 -2.21 -19.90 1.26
C PRO A 177 -1.13 -18.84 1.47
N ALA A 178 -0.63 -18.74 2.71
CA ALA A 178 0.41 -17.81 3.09
C ALA A 178 1.72 -18.55 3.42
N GLU A 179 2.85 -17.92 3.18
CA GLU A 179 4.15 -18.41 3.60
C GLU A 179 4.40 -18.11 5.08
N ASP A 180 5.13 -19.02 5.74
CA ASP A 180 5.55 -18.88 7.14
C ASP A 180 6.66 -17.85 7.29
N ALA A 181 7.60 -17.83 6.33
CA ALA A 181 8.67 -16.85 6.23
C ALA A 181 9.07 -16.62 4.76
N CYS A 182 9.65 -15.46 4.49
CA CYS A 182 10.18 -15.15 3.17
C CYS A 182 11.45 -14.29 3.25
N MET A 183 12.27 -14.42 2.19
CA MET A 183 13.41 -13.55 1.93
C MET A 183 13.48 -13.26 0.45
N GLY A 184 13.81 -12.02 0.09
CA GLY A 184 14.00 -11.61 -1.29
C GLY A 184 15.09 -10.58 -1.48
N LEU A 185 15.76 -10.66 -2.63
CA LEU A 185 16.69 -9.63 -3.10
C LEU A 185 16.26 -9.19 -4.50
N VAL A 186 16.04 -7.90 -4.66
CA VAL A 186 15.63 -7.26 -5.93
C VAL A 186 16.75 -6.36 -6.40
N GLY A 187 17.20 -6.49 -7.63
CA GLY A 187 18.10 -5.54 -8.26
C GLY A 187 17.34 -4.60 -9.16
N CYS A 188 17.66 -3.31 -9.06
CA CYS A 188 16.99 -2.23 -9.78
C CYS A 188 17.89 -1.64 -10.87
N ASP A 189 17.30 -1.05 -11.91
CA ASP A 189 17.96 -0.43 -13.06
C ASP A 189 18.84 0.79 -12.69
N ASN A 190 18.59 1.41 -11.54
CA ASN A 190 19.44 2.46 -10.98
C ASN A 190 20.68 1.92 -10.23
N GLY A 191 20.88 0.59 -10.20
CA GLY A 191 21.98 -0.11 -9.54
C GLY A 191 21.77 -0.35 -8.05
N ALA A 192 20.67 0.10 -7.46
CA ALA A 192 20.35 -0.18 -6.06
C ALA A 192 19.72 -1.58 -5.90
N THR A 193 19.72 -2.09 -4.67
CA THR A 193 19.07 -3.34 -4.32
C THR A 193 18.05 -3.17 -3.21
N ILE A 194 17.01 -4.01 -3.20
CA ILE A 194 16.04 -4.10 -2.11
C ILE A 194 16.19 -5.47 -1.46
N LEU A 195 16.49 -5.52 -0.16
CA LEU A 195 16.45 -6.73 0.64
C LEU A 195 15.12 -6.78 1.38
N ILE A 196 14.36 -7.84 1.15
CA ILE A 196 13.03 -8.08 1.73
C ILE A 196 13.15 -9.24 2.71
N GLN A 197 12.67 -9.05 3.93
CA GLN A 197 12.63 -10.07 4.97
C GLN A 197 11.23 -10.09 5.59
N GLY A 198 10.56 -11.22 5.55
CA GLY A 198 9.22 -11.38 6.11
C GLY A 198 9.18 -12.54 7.10
N ASN A 199 8.65 -12.30 8.30
CA ASN A 199 8.48 -13.29 9.37
C ASN A 199 9.76 -14.01 9.83
N LEU A 200 10.96 -13.55 9.47
CA LEU A 200 12.22 -14.18 9.92
C LEU A 200 12.43 -13.99 11.43
N VAL A 201 11.97 -12.87 11.97
CA VAL A 201 12.00 -12.58 13.41
C VAL A 201 10.60 -12.20 13.85
N ARG A 202 9.97 -13.08 14.63
CA ARG A 202 8.62 -12.82 15.17
C ARG A 202 8.65 -11.76 16.27
N GLY A 203 7.73 -10.79 16.19
CA GLY A 203 7.48 -9.82 17.25
C GLY A 203 8.44 -8.63 17.28
N LEU A 204 9.35 -8.49 16.34
CA LEU A 204 10.05 -7.25 16.09
C LEU A 204 9.23 -6.37 15.14
N GLY A 205 9.17 -5.07 15.44
CA GLY A 205 8.44 -4.10 14.64
C GLY A 205 8.98 -3.99 13.22
N GLN A 206 8.23 -3.30 12.39
CA GLN A 206 8.61 -3.02 11.00
C GLN A 206 9.86 -2.16 10.97
N GLY A 207 10.95 -2.69 10.38
CA GLY A 207 12.21 -1.98 10.21
C GLY A 207 12.43 -1.60 8.75
N CYS A 208 12.89 -0.37 8.51
CA CYS A 208 13.42 0.02 7.20
C CYS A 208 14.75 0.73 7.42
N ARG A 209 15.78 0.28 6.69
CA ARG A 209 17.08 0.92 6.63
C ARG A 209 17.42 1.24 5.20
N VAL A 210 17.77 2.50 4.94
CA VAL A 210 18.24 2.97 3.64
C VAL A 210 19.73 3.21 3.72
N ILE A 211 20.50 2.55 2.86
CA ILE A 211 21.96 2.65 2.79
C ILE A 211 22.31 3.43 1.53
N GLY A 212 23.01 4.52 1.71
CA GLY A 212 23.53 5.35 0.65
C GLY A 212 25.06 5.34 0.57
N THR A 213 25.62 5.99 -0.45
CA THR A 213 27.06 6.10 -0.66
C THR A 213 27.77 6.96 0.40
N GLU A 214 27.04 7.82 1.12
CA GLU A 214 27.59 8.79 2.07
C GLU A 214 27.01 8.68 3.46
N GLY A 215 26.04 7.76 3.66
CA GLY A 215 25.40 7.58 4.95
C GLY A 215 24.31 6.53 4.96
N ILE A 216 23.65 6.44 6.10
CA ILE A 216 22.52 5.54 6.33
C ILE A 216 21.35 6.30 6.94
N MET A 217 20.14 5.84 6.63
CA MET A 217 18.90 6.35 7.24
C MET A 217 18.12 5.18 7.82
N GLU A 218 17.59 5.37 9.01
CA GLU A 218 16.80 4.36 9.71
C GLU A 218 15.46 4.95 10.13
N PHE A 219 14.47 4.10 10.15
CA PHE A 219 13.12 4.42 10.57
C PHE A 219 12.79 3.54 11.77
N ASP A 220 12.44 4.16 12.86
CA ASP A 220 11.90 3.48 14.01
C ASP A 220 10.37 3.59 13.93
N THR A 221 9.74 2.49 13.56
CA THR A 221 8.28 2.36 13.52
C THR A 221 7.77 1.60 14.73
N THR A 222 8.57 1.50 15.78
CA THR A 222 8.12 0.90 17.04
C THR A 222 6.95 1.73 17.58
N HIS A 223 5.86 1.04 17.90
CA HIS A 223 4.67 1.63 18.47
C HIS A 223 5.04 2.35 19.76
N HIS A 224 4.63 3.61 19.88
CA HIS A 224 4.66 4.25 21.18
C HIS A 224 3.68 3.49 22.08
N PRO A 225 4.09 2.99 23.26
CA PRO A 225 3.22 2.21 24.14
C PRO A 225 1.91 2.93 24.52
N ASP A 226 1.95 4.26 24.55
CA ASP A 226 0.82 5.11 24.88
C ASP A 226 -0.21 5.28 23.74
N ASP A 227 0.13 4.84 22.51
CA ASP A 227 -0.72 4.93 21.32
C ASP A 227 -1.47 3.62 21.04
N MET A 228 -1.33 2.61 21.87
CA MET A 228 -2.03 1.34 21.72
C MET A 228 -3.51 1.51 22.10
N ILE A 229 -4.35 1.65 21.10
CA ILE A 229 -5.79 1.53 21.28
C ILE A 229 -6.08 0.08 21.70
N PRO A 230 -6.90 -0.13 22.74
CA PRO A 230 -7.30 -1.46 23.17
C PRO A 230 -7.78 -2.31 22.00
N SER A 231 -7.42 -3.60 21.97
CA SER A 231 -7.75 -4.52 20.86
C SER A 231 -9.25 -4.72 20.68
N ASP A 232 -10.05 -4.40 21.69
CA ASP A 232 -11.50 -4.45 21.74
C ASP A 232 -12.18 -3.11 21.39
N ALA A 233 -11.42 -2.03 21.21
CA ALA A 233 -12.00 -0.78 20.76
C ALA A 233 -12.56 -0.93 19.33
N PRO A 234 -13.71 -0.33 19.00
CA PRO A 234 -14.27 -0.40 17.65
C PRO A 234 -13.27 0.13 16.63
N MET A 235 -13.21 -0.51 15.45
CA MET A 235 -12.19 -0.24 14.42
C MET A 235 -12.27 1.21 13.90
N TYR A 236 -13.43 1.83 14.06
CA TYR A 236 -13.68 3.23 13.71
C TYR A 236 -14.45 3.88 14.86
N THR A 237 -13.91 4.97 15.41
CA THR A 237 -14.69 5.89 16.24
C THR A 237 -14.68 7.25 15.55
N PRO A 238 -15.79 8.03 15.60
CA PRO A 238 -15.83 9.37 15.02
C PRO A 238 -14.75 10.30 15.56
N GLU A 239 -14.30 10.04 16.79
CA GLU A 239 -13.36 10.88 17.52
C GLU A 239 -11.89 10.56 17.18
N ILE A 240 -11.60 9.32 16.70
CA ILE A 240 -10.22 8.88 16.37
C ILE A 240 -10.25 7.95 15.14
N PRO A 241 -10.58 8.44 13.94
CA PRO A 241 -10.72 7.59 12.75
C PRO A 241 -9.44 6.85 12.35
N SER A 242 -8.29 7.37 12.73
CA SER A 242 -6.97 6.88 12.30
C SER A 242 -6.09 6.34 13.42
N ALA A 243 -6.51 6.46 14.69
CA ALA A 243 -5.64 6.16 15.83
C ALA A 243 -5.20 4.69 15.91
N ARG A 244 -5.99 3.73 15.40
CA ARG A 244 -5.60 2.32 15.32
C ARG A 244 -4.51 2.01 14.29
N TYR A 245 -4.30 2.91 13.34
CA TYR A 245 -3.35 2.73 12.24
C TYR A 245 -2.16 3.68 12.33
N ASN A 246 -1.95 4.28 13.50
CA ASN A 246 -0.81 5.15 13.79
C ASN A 246 0.51 4.38 13.98
N TYR A 247 0.66 3.19 13.37
CA TYR A 247 1.94 2.46 13.47
C TYR A 247 3.11 3.15 12.77
N GLU A 248 2.85 4.27 12.14
CA GLU A 248 3.86 4.92 11.31
C GLU A 248 4.21 6.34 11.80
N ILE A 249 3.89 6.68 13.05
CA ILE A 249 4.52 7.80 13.71
C ILE A 249 5.95 7.37 14.00
N GLY A 250 6.79 7.46 12.99
CA GLY A 250 8.17 7.06 13.10
C GLY A 250 9.09 8.26 13.16
N VAL A 251 10.21 8.05 13.79
CA VAL A 251 11.33 8.99 13.80
C VAL A 251 12.22 8.66 12.62
N VAL A 252 12.47 9.63 11.74
CA VAL A 252 13.51 9.53 10.71
C VAL A 252 14.82 9.94 11.35
N ARG A 253 15.80 9.07 11.32
CA ARG A 253 17.16 9.40 11.76
C ARG A 253 18.16 9.00 10.68
N TYR A 254 19.21 9.79 10.55
CA TYR A 254 20.28 9.50 9.62
C TYR A 254 21.66 9.76 10.23
N LEU A 255 22.65 9.06 9.71
CA LEU A 255 24.05 9.22 10.00
C LEU A 255 24.81 9.34 8.70
N ASN A 256 25.62 10.39 8.54
CA ASN A 256 26.50 10.55 7.39
C ASN A 256 27.88 11.04 7.80
N SER A 257 28.82 11.13 6.87
CA SER A 257 30.19 11.54 7.12
C SER A 257 30.34 12.98 7.64
N SER A 258 29.34 13.83 7.42
CA SER A 258 29.33 15.25 7.82
C SER A 258 28.63 15.46 9.17
N SER A 259 27.91 14.45 9.67
CA SER A 259 27.16 14.56 10.93
C SER A 259 28.01 14.14 12.13
N ASN A 260 27.85 14.85 13.25
CA ASN A 260 28.45 14.47 14.52
C ASN A 260 27.48 13.53 15.27
N GLY A 261 27.39 12.27 14.81
CA GLY A 261 26.45 11.29 15.32
C GLY A 261 25.09 11.32 14.59
N TRP A 262 24.16 10.52 15.09
CA TRP A 262 22.82 10.40 14.52
C TRP A 262 22.07 11.71 14.60
N GLN A 263 21.48 12.10 13.48
CA GLN A 263 20.57 13.23 13.36
C GLN A 263 19.15 12.69 13.36
N THR A 264 18.29 13.24 14.21
CA THR A 264 16.87 12.92 14.29
C THR A 264 16.06 14.03 13.63
N VAL A 265 15.10 13.66 12.81
CA VAL A 265 14.22 14.59 12.10
C VAL A 265 12.78 14.27 12.42
N ASP A 266 12.08 15.26 12.95
CA ASP A 266 10.65 15.16 13.24
C ASP A 266 9.85 15.30 11.96
N ALA A 267 8.84 14.45 11.81
CA ALA A 267 7.82 14.56 10.79
C ALA A 267 6.47 14.75 11.50
N PRO A 268 5.82 15.92 11.33
CA PRO A 268 4.54 16.16 11.95
C PRO A 268 3.51 15.17 11.42
N TRP A 269 2.76 14.58 12.32
CA TRP A 269 1.71 13.64 11.97
C TRP A 269 0.65 14.30 11.08
N HIS A 270 0.17 13.54 10.09
CA HIS A 270 -1.04 13.85 9.34
C HIS A 270 -1.75 12.54 8.94
N ASP A 271 -3.03 12.62 8.64
CA ASP A 271 -3.81 11.49 8.21
C ASP A 271 -3.46 11.09 6.76
N CYS A 272 -2.69 10.00 6.62
CA CYS A 272 -2.25 9.49 5.33
C CYS A 272 -3.40 9.00 4.43
N TRP A 273 -4.51 8.57 5.02
CA TRP A 273 -5.70 8.15 4.27
C TRP A 273 -6.39 9.34 3.61
N SER A 274 -6.58 10.41 4.35
CA SER A 274 -7.11 11.66 3.80
C SER A 274 -6.20 12.23 2.72
N HIS A 275 -4.88 12.14 2.90
CA HIS A 275 -3.92 12.56 1.87
C HIS A 275 -4.01 11.71 0.60
N GLN A 276 -4.17 10.39 0.72
CA GLN A 276 -4.37 9.51 -0.43
C GLN A 276 -5.69 9.82 -1.17
N CYS A 277 -6.77 10.04 -0.43
CA CYS A 277 -8.06 10.43 -1.01
C CYS A 277 -7.96 11.80 -1.71
N GLN A 278 -7.26 12.76 -1.10
CA GLN A 278 -7.05 14.08 -1.71
C GLN A 278 -6.22 13.97 -3.00
N GLU A 279 -5.19 13.12 -3.01
CA GLU A 279 -4.39 12.85 -4.22
C GLU A 279 -5.25 12.25 -5.35
N ALA A 280 -6.19 11.35 -5.00
CA ALA A 280 -7.14 10.81 -5.97
C ALA A 280 -7.99 11.92 -6.61
N ILE A 281 -8.52 12.83 -5.79
CA ILE A 281 -9.30 13.98 -6.25
C ILE A 281 -8.44 14.90 -7.11
N ASP A 282 -7.21 15.21 -6.68
CA ASP A 282 -6.27 16.07 -7.42
C ASP A 282 -5.93 15.49 -8.80
N TRP A 283 -5.81 14.16 -8.88
CA TRP A 283 -5.61 13.49 -10.16
C TRP A 283 -6.85 13.51 -11.04
N ILE A 284 -8.04 13.30 -10.47
CA ILE A 284 -9.32 13.38 -11.21
C ILE A 284 -9.49 14.78 -11.81
N GLU A 285 -9.19 15.82 -11.05
CA GLU A 285 -9.35 17.22 -11.45
C GLU A 285 -8.18 17.75 -12.29
N GLY A 286 -7.16 16.91 -12.56
CA GLY A 286 -6.01 17.28 -13.38
C GLY A 286 -5.05 18.25 -12.70
N ARG A 287 -5.08 18.36 -11.37
CA ARG A 287 -4.12 19.15 -10.59
C ARG A 287 -2.75 18.49 -10.47
N ILE A 288 -2.71 17.16 -10.62
CA ILE A 288 -1.49 16.36 -10.70
C ILE A 288 -1.56 15.41 -11.91
N ASP A 289 -0.39 15.13 -12.51
CA ASP A 289 -0.31 14.24 -13.67
C ASP A 289 -0.31 12.76 -13.26
N LYS A 290 0.40 12.43 -12.17
CA LYS A 290 0.56 11.04 -11.68
C LYS A 290 0.48 10.99 -10.17
N PRO A 291 -0.41 10.15 -9.61
CA PRO A 291 -0.50 9.95 -8.17
C PRO A 291 0.62 9.04 -7.64
N ILE A 292 0.97 9.18 -6.37
CA ILE A 292 1.92 8.30 -5.67
C ILE A 292 1.38 6.86 -5.65
N SER A 293 0.07 6.68 -5.50
CA SER A 293 -0.60 5.38 -5.40
C SER A 293 -1.23 4.94 -6.73
N GLY A 294 -0.73 5.40 -7.88
CA GLY A 294 -1.22 5.00 -9.19
C GLY A 294 -1.09 3.49 -9.45
N ALA A 295 -2.01 2.95 -10.22
CA ALA A 295 -2.07 1.50 -10.47
C ALA A 295 -0.86 0.97 -11.27
N ASP A 296 -0.21 1.80 -12.10
CA ASP A 296 1.03 1.46 -12.78
C ASP A 296 2.17 1.13 -11.80
N ARG A 297 2.28 1.92 -10.72
CA ARG A 297 3.24 1.69 -9.63
C ARG A 297 2.89 0.47 -8.79
N ALA A 298 1.60 0.23 -8.58
CA ALA A 298 1.12 -0.97 -7.90
C ALA A 298 1.38 -2.24 -8.72
N ARG A 299 1.28 -2.16 -10.04
CA ARG A 299 1.63 -3.26 -10.92
C ARG A 299 3.11 -3.63 -10.82
N ALA A 300 4.02 -2.64 -10.70
CA ALA A 300 5.43 -2.91 -10.48
C ALA A 300 5.68 -3.65 -9.15
N VAL A 301 4.94 -3.31 -8.10
CA VAL A 301 4.97 -4.06 -6.83
C VAL A 301 4.49 -5.50 -7.03
N GLN A 302 3.37 -5.68 -7.76
CA GLN A 302 2.81 -7.00 -8.06
C GLN A 302 3.80 -7.86 -8.84
N GLU A 303 4.51 -7.28 -9.80
CA GLU A 303 5.53 -7.96 -10.60
C GLU A 303 6.68 -8.50 -9.72
N ILE A 304 7.21 -7.68 -8.82
CA ILE A 304 8.23 -8.10 -7.85
C ILE A 304 7.73 -9.24 -6.96
N MET A 305 6.50 -9.14 -6.44
CA MET A 305 5.92 -10.21 -5.59
C MET A 305 5.79 -11.53 -6.35
N MET A 306 5.29 -11.50 -7.57
CA MET A 306 5.15 -12.71 -8.39
C MET A 306 6.51 -13.30 -8.76
N ALA A 307 7.50 -12.46 -9.05
CA ALA A 307 8.87 -12.88 -9.31
C ALA A 307 9.56 -13.50 -8.08
N LEU A 308 9.27 -13.02 -6.87
CA LEU A 308 9.73 -13.65 -5.62
C LEU A 308 9.20 -15.08 -5.50
N PHE A 309 7.90 -15.29 -5.70
CA PHE A 309 7.31 -16.62 -5.68
C PHE A 309 7.86 -17.53 -6.78
N GLU A 310 8.02 -17.00 -7.99
CA GLU A 310 8.57 -17.77 -9.10
C GLU A 310 10.04 -18.16 -8.86
N SER A 311 10.87 -17.23 -8.37
CA SER A 311 12.26 -17.49 -8.01
C SER A 311 12.37 -18.56 -6.93
N ALA A 312 11.55 -18.47 -5.88
CA ALA A 312 11.50 -19.47 -4.81
C ALA A 312 11.10 -20.86 -5.35
N ARG A 313 10.09 -20.91 -6.23
CA ARG A 313 9.63 -22.17 -6.85
C ARG A 313 10.70 -22.80 -7.75
N LYS A 314 11.37 -21.99 -8.57
CA LYS A 314 12.42 -22.44 -9.51
C LYS A 314 13.79 -22.59 -8.85
N ARG A 315 13.98 -22.04 -7.65
CA ARG A 315 15.27 -21.94 -6.95
C ARG A 315 16.34 -21.25 -7.79
N GLN A 316 15.96 -20.22 -8.51
CA GLN A 316 16.86 -19.46 -9.39
C GLN A 316 16.42 -17.99 -9.46
N ARG A 317 17.38 -17.14 -9.89
CA ARG A 317 17.13 -15.72 -10.17
C ARG A 317 16.20 -15.56 -11.37
N ILE A 318 15.24 -14.68 -11.26
CA ILE A 318 14.33 -14.29 -12.34
C ILE A 318 14.74 -12.91 -12.86
N TYR A 319 14.86 -12.79 -14.17
CA TYR A 319 15.12 -11.54 -14.87
C TYR A 319 13.84 -11.02 -15.50
N HIS A 320 13.66 -9.72 -15.51
CA HIS A 320 12.54 -8.99 -16.12
C HIS A 320 12.93 -8.32 -17.42
#